data_4e6bb591b48647c1265701b11ef61fe3
#
_entry.id   4e6bb591b48647c1265701b11ef61fe3
#
_cell.length_a   1.000
_cell.length_b   1.000
_cell.length_c   1.000
_cell.angle_alpha   90.00
_cell.angle_beta   90.00
_cell.angle_gamma   90.00
#
_symmetry.space_group_name_H-M   'P 1'
#
loop_
_entity.id
_entity.type
_entity.pdbx_description
1 polymer ?
#
loop_
_entity_poly.entity_id
_entity_poly.type
_entity_poly.pdbx_seq_one_letter_code
_entity_poly.pdbx_strand_id
1 'polypeptide(L)'
;MKRMAKITWLLVFIVMSGLGMPQLLLAKEEAVRLHEGLGKHHFRISTHIPMAQRYFDQGMILMYGFNHAEAALSFQYAQKLDPTCAMCFWGEGLVLGPNINAPMADSAVPQAYAAVQQAMALRAQATGKERALIQAVAKRYVKEVPTDRSVLDATYADAMRQVFVQFPDDSVIGALLAEALMDVHPWDFWTREGKAQSWTPEIVSTLERVLDLNPNLPLAHHLYIHALEASPHPEKALSSAARLPALVQGSGHLVHMPAHIYIRIGWYRDALVANQRAVKVDEEYLHDSHVESLYTAAYVPHNFHFLWAAAIKTGQRDIAMQAAKDTAAKVSLEAMRDPSFAGTLQHFWLMPLFTKTLFGHWDDVLQEPTPPADLVYPEGIRHYARGLAFLRQGKLEQATQELDALNDILKDPAIADLTIFDINAVPLILKIAQAVLSGEISAQEGDYASAITHLQRAIALEDGLHYTEPKDWYLPPRQVLGAVMLQAGKPAEAEQVYREDLLVHPQNGWTLYGLVQSLEIQGKAEEAKVAQQEFTQSWADSDVTLTGSRF
;
A
#
# COMPACT_ATOMS: atom_id res chain seq x y z
N MET A 1 22.86 -11.21 -15.45
CA MET A 1 23.04 -12.54 -14.79
C MET A 1 22.71 -12.30 -13.31
N LYS A 2 21.46 -12.52 -12.93
CA LYS A 2 20.98 -12.30 -11.54
C LYS A 2 21.43 -13.46 -10.67
N ARG A 3 22.20 -13.15 -9.61
CA ARG A 3 22.52 -14.13 -8.55
C ARG A 3 21.35 -14.12 -7.56
N MET A 4 20.61 -15.22 -7.53
CA MET A 4 19.61 -15.48 -6.49
C MET A 4 20.34 -15.76 -5.17
N ALA A 5 20.11 -14.95 -4.16
CA ALA A 5 20.54 -15.19 -2.79
C ALA A 5 19.56 -16.18 -2.13
N LYS A 6 20.08 -17.31 -1.67
CA LYS A 6 19.32 -18.27 -0.87
C LYS A 6 19.24 -17.75 0.56
N ILE A 7 18.05 -17.49 1.05
CA ILE A 7 17.79 -17.12 2.45
C ILE A 7 17.53 -18.39 3.25
N THR A 8 18.44 -18.68 4.18
CA THR A 8 18.29 -19.78 5.15
C THR A 8 17.86 -19.16 6.48
N TRP A 9 16.64 -19.42 6.92
CA TRP A 9 16.15 -19.03 8.25
C TRP A 9 16.85 -19.84 9.33
N LEU A 10 17.60 -19.17 10.20
CA LEU A 10 18.21 -19.78 11.39
C LEU A 10 17.32 -19.46 12.60
N LEU A 11 16.56 -20.46 13.06
CA LEU A 11 15.88 -20.44 14.35
C LEU A 11 16.93 -20.54 15.47
N VAL A 12 17.11 -19.47 16.24
CA VAL A 12 17.94 -19.49 17.46
C VAL A 12 17.11 -20.07 18.59
N PHE A 13 17.37 -21.34 18.93
CA PHE A 13 16.92 -21.93 20.18
C PHE A 13 17.90 -21.58 21.31
N ILE A 14 17.44 -20.80 22.30
CA ILE A 14 18.15 -20.64 23.56
C ILE A 14 17.87 -21.89 24.41
N VAL A 15 18.89 -22.74 24.57
CA VAL A 15 18.84 -23.86 25.50
C VAL A 15 19.19 -23.37 26.89
N MET A 16 18.21 -23.24 27.77
CA MET A 16 18.42 -23.15 29.22
C MET A 16 18.40 -24.56 29.82
N SER A 17 19.55 -25.07 30.21
CA SER A 17 19.68 -26.29 30.98
C SER A 17 19.34 -26.03 32.45
N GLY A 18 18.19 -26.53 32.88
CA GLY A 18 17.80 -26.60 34.29
C GLY A 18 16.95 -27.85 34.51
N LEU A 19 17.51 -28.82 35.25
CA LEU A 19 16.86 -30.05 35.66
C LEU A 19 15.62 -29.76 36.52
N GLY A 20 14.43 -30.02 35.98
CA GLY A 20 13.17 -30.05 36.68
C GLY A 20 12.18 -30.91 35.88
N MET A 21 11.51 -31.87 36.56
CA MET A 21 10.55 -32.84 36.00
C MET A 21 9.61 -32.23 34.95
N PRO A 22 9.25 -32.99 33.90
CA PRO A 22 8.25 -32.50 32.93
C PRO A 22 6.86 -32.55 33.60
N GLN A 23 6.39 -31.42 34.13
CA GLN A 23 4.98 -31.18 34.16
C GLN A 23 4.55 -31.07 32.69
N LEU A 24 3.78 -32.04 32.20
CA LEU A 24 2.95 -31.88 31.02
C LEU A 24 2.00 -30.71 31.30
N LEU A 25 2.44 -29.48 31.04
CA LEU A 25 1.57 -28.39 30.72
C LEU A 25 0.93 -28.79 29.39
N LEU A 26 -0.27 -29.39 29.47
CA LEU A 26 -1.25 -29.31 28.39
C LEU A 26 -1.41 -27.80 28.13
N ALA A 27 -0.69 -27.27 27.17
CA ALA A 27 -1.00 -25.97 26.60
C ALA A 27 -2.49 -26.07 26.24
N LYS A 28 -3.35 -25.32 26.94
CA LYS A 28 -4.69 -25.10 26.46
C LYS A 28 -4.54 -24.60 25.04
N GLU A 29 -4.92 -25.42 24.05
CA GLU A 29 -5.08 -24.94 22.68
C GLU A 29 -6.07 -23.77 22.77
N GLU A 30 -5.57 -22.56 22.66
CA GLU A 30 -6.45 -21.39 22.61
C GLU A 30 -7.33 -21.56 21.37
N ALA A 31 -8.63 -21.60 21.62
CA ALA A 31 -9.60 -21.71 20.54
C ALA A 31 -9.47 -20.46 19.67
N VAL A 32 -9.31 -20.64 18.36
CA VAL A 32 -9.34 -19.54 17.40
C VAL A 32 -10.61 -18.74 17.63
N ARG A 33 -10.47 -17.41 17.78
CA ARG A 33 -11.60 -16.53 18.08
C ARG A 33 -12.45 -16.31 16.83
N LEU A 34 -13.77 -16.22 17.01
CA LEU A 34 -14.65 -15.67 15.99
C LEU A 34 -14.67 -14.15 16.12
N HIS A 35 -14.21 -13.45 15.07
CA HIS A 35 -14.19 -12.00 15.02
C HIS A 35 -15.58 -11.43 14.71
N GLU A 36 -15.88 -10.29 15.31
CA GLU A 36 -17.12 -9.56 15.05
C GLU A 36 -16.94 -8.60 13.85
N GLY A 37 -18.05 -8.15 13.27
CA GLY A 37 -18.02 -7.15 12.20
C GLY A 37 -17.58 -7.64 10.81
N LEU A 38 -17.32 -8.95 10.65
CA LEU A 38 -16.91 -9.53 9.36
C LEU A 38 -18.06 -9.65 8.32
N GLY A 39 -19.21 -9.07 8.62
CA GLY A 39 -20.35 -9.03 7.69
C GLY A 39 -21.18 -10.30 7.68
N LYS A 40 -21.91 -10.50 6.57
CA LYS A 40 -22.87 -11.60 6.40
C LYS A 40 -22.54 -12.48 5.18
N HIS A 41 -21.32 -12.38 4.66
CA HIS A 41 -20.93 -13.22 3.54
C HIS A 41 -20.95 -14.69 3.96
N HIS A 42 -21.54 -15.51 3.10
CA HIS A 42 -21.69 -16.94 3.35
C HIS A 42 -21.38 -17.72 2.08
N PHE A 43 -20.31 -18.50 2.10
CA PHE A 43 -19.99 -19.44 1.04
C PHE A 43 -20.27 -20.86 1.52
N ARG A 44 -21.46 -21.36 1.19
CA ARG A 44 -21.91 -22.68 1.65
C ARG A 44 -20.99 -23.78 1.15
N ILE A 45 -20.53 -24.62 2.10
CA ILE A 45 -19.67 -25.79 1.84
C ILE A 45 -20.31 -27.07 2.32
N SER A 46 -19.79 -28.22 1.85
CA SER A 46 -20.23 -29.57 2.24
C SER A 46 -19.69 -29.91 3.62
N THR A 47 -20.32 -29.35 4.66
CA THR A 47 -20.11 -29.74 6.07
C THR A 47 -21.45 -29.83 6.77
N HIS A 48 -21.55 -30.74 7.73
CA HIS A 48 -22.72 -30.87 8.63
C HIS A 48 -22.48 -30.20 9.97
N ILE A 49 -21.31 -29.62 10.20
CA ILE A 49 -20.94 -28.98 11.47
C ILE A 49 -21.10 -27.45 11.32
N PRO A 50 -22.14 -26.84 11.93
CA PRO A 50 -22.40 -25.40 11.74
C PRO A 50 -21.23 -24.50 12.15
N MET A 51 -20.46 -24.89 13.18
CA MET A 51 -19.29 -24.14 13.61
C MET A 51 -18.14 -24.23 12.60
N ALA A 52 -17.94 -25.37 11.92
CA ALA A 52 -16.96 -25.47 10.85
C ALA A 52 -17.29 -24.53 9.69
N GLN A 53 -18.58 -24.43 9.31
CA GLN A 53 -19.05 -23.46 8.33
C GLN A 53 -18.75 -22.01 8.75
N ARG A 54 -18.99 -21.65 10.03
CA ARG A 54 -18.73 -20.29 10.51
C ARG A 54 -17.25 -19.93 10.47
N TYR A 55 -16.35 -20.84 10.86
CA TYR A 55 -14.91 -20.61 10.75
C TYR A 55 -14.42 -20.59 9.30
N PHE A 56 -15.06 -21.36 8.43
CA PHE A 56 -14.79 -21.29 7.01
C PHE A 56 -15.18 -19.91 6.43
N ASP A 57 -16.39 -19.42 6.75
CA ASP A 57 -16.85 -18.10 6.31
C ASP A 57 -15.93 -16.98 6.84
N GLN A 58 -15.49 -17.07 8.10
CA GLN A 58 -14.49 -16.17 8.67
C GLN A 58 -13.18 -16.21 7.89
N GLY A 59 -12.65 -17.40 7.61
CA GLY A 59 -11.43 -17.57 6.81
C GLY A 59 -11.53 -16.91 5.44
N MET A 60 -12.69 -17.06 4.77
CA MET A 60 -12.93 -16.40 3.48
C MET A 60 -12.88 -14.88 3.57
N ILE A 61 -13.55 -14.29 4.55
CA ILE A 61 -13.56 -12.82 4.72
C ILE A 61 -12.19 -12.27 5.11
N LEU A 62 -11.46 -12.96 5.99
CA LEU A 62 -10.10 -12.57 6.36
C LEU A 62 -9.14 -12.66 5.16
N MET A 63 -9.29 -13.69 4.31
CA MET A 63 -8.58 -13.79 3.04
C MET A 63 -8.91 -12.62 2.11
N TYR A 64 -10.20 -12.27 1.99
CA TYR A 64 -10.64 -11.12 1.18
C TYR A 64 -10.05 -9.78 1.64
N GLY A 65 -9.67 -9.67 2.92
CA GLY A 65 -8.98 -8.53 3.51
C GLY A 65 -7.47 -8.72 3.64
N PHE A 66 -6.89 -9.70 2.95
CA PHE A 66 -5.46 -10.03 2.95
C PHE A 66 -4.86 -10.38 4.32
N ASN A 67 -5.71 -10.68 5.32
CA ASN A 67 -5.26 -11.23 6.60
C ASN A 67 -5.12 -12.76 6.51
N HIS A 68 -4.18 -13.19 5.68
CA HIS A 68 -3.99 -14.58 5.29
C HIS A 68 -3.60 -15.49 6.46
N ALA A 69 -2.81 -14.99 7.42
CA ALA A 69 -2.38 -15.77 8.57
C ALA A 69 -3.58 -16.14 9.48
N GLU A 70 -4.43 -15.17 9.81
CA GLU A 70 -5.63 -15.40 10.63
C GLU A 70 -6.68 -16.21 9.86
N ALA A 71 -6.76 -16.03 8.54
CA ALA A 71 -7.60 -16.85 7.66
C ALA A 71 -7.17 -18.31 7.68
N ALA A 72 -5.88 -18.60 7.60
CA ALA A 72 -5.34 -19.96 7.69
C ALA A 72 -5.69 -20.63 9.03
N LEU A 73 -5.54 -19.90 10.15
CA LEU A 73 -5.95 -20.39 11.48
C LEU A 73 -7.45 -20.73 11.52
N SER A 74 -8.28 -19.89 10.90
CA SER A 74 -9.73 -20.12 10.82
C SER A 74 -10.06 -21.38 10.02
N PHE A 75 -9.42 -21.61 8.88
CA PHE A 75 -9.59 -22.84 8.09
C PHE A 75 -9.09 -24.08 8.83
N GLN A 76 -7.94 -24.00 9.48
CA GLN A 76 -7.40 -25.10 10.30
C GLN A 76 -8.32 -25.44 11.48
N TYR A 77 -8.93 -24.44 12.11
CA TYR A 77 -9.90 -24.71 13.18
C TYR A 77 -11.18 -25.34 12.62
N ALA A 78 -11.65 -24.94 11.44
CA ALA A 78 -12.75 -25.60 10.76
C ALA A 78 -12.43 -27.08 10.43
N GLN A 79 -11.18 -27.41 10.05
CA GLN A 79 -10.71 -28.79 9.83
C GLN A 79 -10.73 -29.61 11.14
N LYS A 80 -10.34 -29.00 12.27
CA LYS A 80 -10.42 -29.67 13.59
C LYS A 80 -11.85 -30.02 13.98
N LEU A 81 -12.80 -29.13 13.67
CA LEU A 81 -14.22 -29.34 13.93
C LEU A 81 -14.86 -30.38 13.01
N ASP A 82 -14.44 -30.40 11.74
CA ASP A 82 -14.90 -31.37 10.72
C ASP A 82 -13.70 -31.87 9.89
N PRO A 83 -13.02 -32.93 10.32
CA PRO A 83 -11.89 -33.51 9.58
C PRO A 83 -12.26 -34.10 8.22
N THR A 84 -13.56 -34.21 7.90
CA THR A 84 -14.05 -34.68 6.60
C THR A 84 -14.40 -33.56 5.63
N CYS A 85 -14.31 -32.32 6.07
CA CYS A 85 -14.60 -31.12 5.27
C CYS A 85 -13.51 -30.85 4.23
N ALA A 86 -13.69 -31.32 2.99
CA ALA A 86 -12.74 -31.10 1.91
C ALA A 86 -12.48 -29.61 1.65
N MET A 87 -13.52 -28.75 1.74
CA MET A 87 -13.39 -27.31 1.51
C MET A 87 -12.62 -26.57 2.61
N CYS A 88 -12.62 -27.10 3.84
CA CYS A 88 -11.81 -26.51 4.92
C CYS A 88 -10.30 -26.65 4.62
N PHE A 89 -9.88 -27.76 4.06
CA PHE A 89 -8.51 -27.97 3.58
C PHE A 89 -8.21 -27.19 2.29
N TRP A 90 -9.21 -27.06 1.40
CA TRP A 90 -9.10 -26.21 0.22
C TRP A 90 -8.86 -24.74 0.61
N GLY A 91 -9.57 -24.21 1.60
CA GLY A 91 -9.42 -22.83 2.08
C GLY A 91 -8.01 -22.56 2.63
N GLU A 92 -7.47 -23.48 3.44
CA GLU A 92 -6.09 -23.38 3.91
C GLU A 92 -5.10 -23.40 2.73
N GLY A 93 -5.27 -24.32 1.79
CA GLY A 93 -4.43 -24.39 0.61
C GLY A 93 -4.52 -23.13 -0.26
N LEU A 94 -5.70 -22.53 -0.38
CA LEU A 94 -5.90 -21.30 -1.14
C LEU A 94 -5.15 -20.12 -0.51
N VAL A 95 -5.35 -19.89 0.79
CA VAL A 95 -4.86 -18.71 1.49
C VAL A 95 -3.35 -18.72 1.75
N LEU A 96 -2.71 -19.88 1.70
CA LEU A 96 -1.25 -20.00 1.79
C LEU A 96 -0.53 -19.66 0.47
N GLY A 97 -1.27 -19.46 -0.61
CA GLY A 97 -0.76 -19.01 -1.91
C GLY A 97 -0.39 -17.53 -1.91
N PRO A 98 0.15 -17.05 -3.04
CA PRO A 98 0.43 -15.62 -3.24
C PRO A 98 -0.88 -14.84 -3.36
N ASN A 99 -0.77 -13.52 -3.13
CA ASN A 99 -1.75 -12.52 -3.54
C ASN A 99 -1.03 -11.36 -4.24
N ILE A 100 -1.77 -10.38 -4.73
CA ILE A 100 -1.21 -9.25 -5.50
C ILE A 100 -0.16 -8.42 -4.75
N ASN A 101 -0.16 -8.47 -3.41
CA ASN A 101 0.76 -7.68 -2.55
C ASN A 101 1.93 -8.51 -2.02
N ALA A 102 1.84 -9.84 -2.08
CA ALA A 102 2.87 -10.68 -1.49
C ALA A 102 3.06 -11.98 -2.27
N PRO A 103 4.29 -12.34 -2.63
CA PRO A 103 4.61 -13.66 -3.15
C PRO A 103 4.40 -14.71 -2.05
N MET A 104 4.18 -15.95 -2.47
CA MET A 104 4.12 -17.07 -1.53
C MET A 104 5.49 -17.30 -0.88
N ALA A 105 5.52 -17.43 0.45
CA ALA A 105 6.72 -17.80 1.18
C ALA A 105 7.12 -19.25 0.88
N ASP A 106 8.40 -19.51 0.63
CA ASP A 106 8.92 -20.86 0.38
C ASP A 106 8.59 -21.84 1.53
N SER A 107 8.61 -21.34 2.77
CA SER A 107 8.26 -22.11 3.97
C SER A 107 6.79 -22.57 4.02
N ALA A 108 5.89 -21.90 3.29
CA ALA A 108 4.48 -22.25 3.24
C ALA A 108 4.16 -23.36 2.22
N VAL A 109 5.08 -23.63 1.25
CA VAL A 109 4.85 -24.60 0.17
C VAL A 109 4.51 -26.00 0.69
N PRO A 110 5.24 -26.59 1.65
CA PRO A 110 4.91 -27.94 2.14
C PRO A 110 3.52 -28.02 2.80
N GLN A 111 3.14 -27.00 3.55
CA GLN A 111 1.86 -26.93 4.23
C GLN A 111 0.70 -26.77 3.24
N ALA A 112 0.82 -25.83 2.30
CA ALA A 112 -0.18 -25.61 1.24
C ALA A 112 -0.38 -26.88 0.40
N TYR A 113 0.71 -27.53 -0.01
CA TYR A 113 0.64 -28.79 -0.75
C TYR A 113 -0.06 -29.87 0.07
N ALA A 114 0.27 -30.06 1.36
CA ALA A 114 -0.36 -31.06 2.22
C ALA A 114 -1.86 -30.81 2.38
N ALA A 115 -2.27 -29.55 2.63
CA ALA A 115 -3.67 -29.17 2.72
C ALA A 115 -4.45 -29.48 1.45
N VAL A 116 -3.89 -29.12 0.28
CA VAL A 116 -4.51 -29.40 -1.02
C VAL A 116 -4.60 -30.91 -1.30
N GLN A 117 -3.57 -31.71 -0.95
CA GLN A 117 -3.64 -33.17 -1.09
C GLN A 117 -4.74 -33.77 -0.22
N GLN A 118 -4.94 -33.25 0.99
CA GLN A 118 -6.02 -33.69 1.87
C GLN A 118 -7.39 -33.31 1.29
N ALA A 119 -7.55 -32.08 0.76
CA ALA A 119 -8.77 -31.70 0.04
C ALA A 119 -9.05 -32.64 -1.15
N MET A 120 -8.02 -32.98 -1.92
CA MET A 120 -8.12 -33.93 -3.04
C MET A 120 -8.51 -35.35 -2.59
N ALA A 121 -8.02 -35.82 -1.45
CA ALA A 121 -8.39 -37.14 -0.90
C ALA A 121 -9.87 -37.16 -0.46
N LEU A 122 -10.38 -36.06 0.06
CA LEU A 122 -11.74 -35.92 0.57
C LEU A 122 -12.77 -35.52 -0.50
N ARG A 123 -12.34 -35.18 -1.72
CA ARG A 123 -13.20 -34.59 -2.78
C ARG A 123 -14.41 -35.41 -3.18
N ALA A 124 -14.44 -36.72 -2.89
CA ALA A 124 -15.59 -37.56 -3.19
C ALA A 124 -16.85 -37.16 -2.42
N GLN A 125 -16.68 -36.51 -1.26
CA GLN A 125 -17.77 -36.03 -0.39
C GLN A 125 -18.23 -34.61 -0.78
N ALA A 126 -17.49 -33.92 -1.64
CA ALA A 126 -17.75 -32.56 -2.08
C ALA A 126 -18.79 -32.50 -3.21
N THR A 127 -19.46 -31.34 -3.36
CA THR A 127 -20.35 -31.06 -4.51
C THR A 127 -19.57 -30.99 -5.83
N GLY A 128 -20.26 -30.92 -6.97
CA GLY A 128 -19.62 -30.74 -8.28
C GLY A 128 -18.79 -29.45 -8.35
N LYS A 129 -19.33 -28.35 -7.82
CA LYS A 129 -18.66 -27.06 -7.74
C LYS A 129 -17.39 -27.12 -6.87
N GLU A 130 -17.51 -27.66 -5.67
CA GLU A 130 -16.38 -27.81 -4.75
C GLU A 130 -15.27 -28.70 -5.31
N ARG A 131 -15.64 -29.80 -5.99
CA ARG A 131 -14.65 -30.65 -6.68
C ARG A 131 -13.87 -29.89 -7.75
N ALA A 132 -14.55 -29.05 -8.53
CA ALA A 132 -13.89 -28.24 -9.55
C ALA A 132 -12.90 -27.24 -8.94
N LEU A 133 -13.28 -26.55 -7.83
CA LEU A 133 -12.41 -25.63 -7.08
C LEU A 133 -11.19 -26.36 -6.47
N ILE A 134 -11.40 -27.54 -5.87
CA ILE A 134 -10.32 -28.36 -5.30
C ILE A 134 -9.35 -28.80 -6.39
N GLN A 135 -9.84 -29.21 -7.56
CA GLN A 135 -9.00 -29.60 -8.69
C GLN A 135 -8.23 -28.42 -9.28
N ALA A 136 -8.83 -27.22 -9.28
CA ALA A 136 -8.16 -26.02 -9.74
C ALA A 136 -7.00 -25.64 -8.83
N VAL A 137 -7.24 -25.52 -7.51
CA VAL A 137 -6.18 -25.14 -6.55
C VAL A 137 -5.04 -26.18 -6.53
N ALA A 138 -5.32 -27.45 -6.81
CA ALA A 138 -4.29 -28.50 -6.90
C ALA A 138 -3.28 -28.25 -8.03
N LYS A 139 -3.60 -27.40 -9.01
CA LYS A 139 -2.67 -26.98 -10.07
C LYS A 139 -1.65 -25.92 -9.62
N ARG A 140 -1.95 -25.22 -8.52
CA ARG A 140 -1.11 -24.13 -7.98
C ARG A 140 0.12 -24.65 -7.21
N TYR A 141 0.15 -25.93 -6.81
CA TYR A 141 1.15 -26.45 -5.88
C TYR A 141 1.85 -27.72 -6.37
N VAL A 142 3.13 -27.78 -6.06
CA VAL A 142 3.99 -28.96 -6.17
C VAL A 142 4.62 -29.24 -4.80
N LYS A 143 5.10 -30.48 -4.61
CA LYS A 143 5.62 -30.92 -3.31
C LYS A 143 6.88 -30.17 -2.88
N GLU A 144 7.78 -29.94 -3.84
CA GLU A 144 9.05 -29.26 -3.61
C GLU A 144 8.91 -27.77 -3.91
N VAL A 145 9.70 -26.92 -3.23
CA VAL A 145 9.71 -25.49 -3.50
C VAL A 145 10.17 -25.25 -4.94
N PRO A 146 9.33 -24.62 -5.79
CA PRO A 146 9.71 -24.39 -7.19
C PRO A 146 10.74 -23.25 -7.28
N THR A 147 11.65 -23.32 -8.23
CA THR A 147 12.60 -22.23 -8.51
C THR A 147 11.87 -21.01 -9.08
N ASP A 148 10.81 -21.24 -9.84
CA ASP A 148 9.91 -20.23 -10.41
C ASP A 148 8.48 -20.79 -10.33
N ARG A 149 7.60 -20.06 -9.68
CA ARG A 149 6.21 -20.46 -9.51
C ARG A 149 5.27 -19.87 -10.58
N SER A 150 5.74 -18.99 -11.44
CA SER A 150 4.90 -18.28 -12.43
C SER A 150 4.07 -19.24 -13.31
N VAL A 151 4.65 -20.40 -13.68
CA VAL A 151 3.95 -21.45 -14.45
C VAL A 151 2.80 -22.08 -13.64
N LEU A 152 2.99 -22.24 -12.32
CA LEU A 152 1.96 -22.79 -11.42
C LEU A 152 0.81 -21.81 -11.25
N ASP A 153 1.11 -20.52 -11.05
CA ASP A 153 0.10 -19.48 -10.89
C ASP A 153 -0.68 -19.27 -12.18
N ALA A 154 -0.03 -19.26 -13.35
CA ALA A 154 -0.70 -19.23 -14.65
C ALA A 154 -1.58 -20.48 -14.89
N THR A 155 -1.09 -21.68 -14.52
CA THR A 155 -1.86 -22.93 -14.65
C THR A 155 -3.09 -22.92 -13.73
N TYR A 156 -2.98 -22.34 -12.54
CA TYR A 156 -4.12 -22.15 -11.64
C TYR A 156 -5.14 -21.18 -12.23
N ALA A 157 -4.70 -20.03 -12.75
CA ALA A 157 -5.58 -19.07 -13.39
C ALA A 157 -6.35 -19.68 -14.58
N ASP A 158 -5.65 -20.47 -15.42
CA ASP A 158 -6.29 -21.21 -16.51
C ASP A 158 -7.29 -22.25 -16.02
N ALA A 159 -6.98 -22.95 -14.92
CA ALA A 159 -7.93 -23.88 -14.30
C ALA A 159 -9.16 -23.15 -13.76
N MET A 160 -8.99 -21.98 -13.14
CA MET A 160 -10.09 -21.15 -12.66
C MET A 160 -10.97 -20.62 -13.80
N ARG A 161 -10.40 -20.27 -14.97
CA ARG A 161 -11.20 -19.97 -16.18
C ARG A 161 -12.12 -21.13 -16.54
N GLN A 162 -11.60 -22.37 -16.52
CA GLN A 162 -12.40 -23.55 -16.80
C GLN A 162 -13.51 -23.78 -15.76
N VAL A 163 -13.23 -23.52 -14.49
CA VAL A 163 -14.23 -23.59 -13.43
C VAL A 163 -15.32 -22.53 -13.66
N PHE A 164 -14.96 -21.29 -13.98
CA PHE A 164 -15.94 -20.23 -14.24
C PHE A 164 -16.78 -20.49 -15.49
N VAL A 165 -16.23 -21.12 -16.53
CA VAL A 165 -17.01 -21.58 -17.70
C VAL A 165 -18.05 -22.63 -17.31
N GLN A 166 -17.75 -23.51 -16.34
CA GLN A 166 -18.69 -24.52 -15.85
C GLN A 166 -19.77 -23.92 -14.91
N PHE A 167 -19.44 -22.84 -14.19
CA PHE A 167 -20.32 -22.19 -13.21
C PHE A 167 -20.36 -20.67 -13.45
N PRO A 168 -20.86 -20.20 -14.61
CA PRO A 168 -20.72 -18.81 -15.04
C PRO A 168 -21.53 -17.80 -14.24
N ASP A 169 -22.50 -18.26 -13.44
CA ASP A 169 -23.37 -17.44 -12.59
C ASP A 169 -22.97 -17.50 -11.11
N ASP A 170 -21.85 -18.16 -10.78
CA ASP A 170 -21.31 -18.18 -9.42
C ASP A 170 -20.34 -16.98 -9.21
N SER A 171 -20.81 -15.99 -8.47
CA SER A 171 -20.07 -14.75 -8.24
C SER A 171 -18.75 -14.97 -7.48
N VAL A 172 -18.69 -15.96 -6.56
CA VAL A 172 -17.46 -16.24 -5.80
C VAL A 172 -16.41 -16.87 -6.72
N ILE A 173 -16.81 -17.79 -7.59
CA ILE A 173 -15.88 -18.39 -8.59
C ILE A 173 -15.35 -17.31 -9.53
N GLY A 174 -16.21 -16.39 -9.99
CA GLY A 174 -15.77 -15.30 -10.85
C GLY A 174 -14.78 -14.35 -10.15
N ALA A 175 -15.01 -14.03 -8.87
CA ALA A 175 -14.09 -13.20 -8.08
C ALA A 175 -12.75 -13.92 -7.85
N LEU A 176 -12.75 -15.21 -7.52
CA LEU A 176 -11.52 -16.02 -7.38
C LEU A 176 -10.78 -16.18 -8.72
N LEU A 177 -11.49 -16.20 -9.85
CA LEU A 177 -10.84 -16.13 -11.17
C LEU A 177 -10.13 -14.79 -11.36
N ALA A 178 -10.81 -13.68 -11.05
CA ALA A 178 -10.19 -12.35 -11.18
C ALA A 178 -8.94 -12.23 -10.28
N GLU A 179 -9.01 -12.70 -9.03
CA GLU A 179 -7.85 -12.76 -8.12
C GLU A 179 -6.70 -13.58 -8.75
N ALA A 180 -6.99 -14.80 -9.22
CA ALA A 180 -5.97 -15.64 -9.85
C ALA A 180 -5.31 -14.99 -11.08
N LEU A 181 -6.09 -14.23 -11.89
CA LEU A 181 -5.54 -13.46 -13.01
C LEU A 181 -4.68 -12.29 -12.56
N MET A 182 -5.07 -11.60 -11.48
CA MET A 182 -4.31 -10.51 -10.89
C MET A 182 -3.00 -11.01 -10.28
N ASP A 183 -2.99 -12.18 -9.65
CA ASP A 183 -1.80 -12.82 -9.06
C ASP A 183 -0.74 -13.23 -10.10
N VAL A 184 -1.14 -13.47 -11.34
CA VAL A 184 -0.19 -13.73 -12.45
C VAL A 184 0.57 -12.47 -12.85
N HIS A 185 -0.04 -11.30 -12.67
CA HIS A 185 0.49 -9.99 -13.07
C HIS A 185 0.34 -8.94 -11.96
N PRO A 186 0.90 -9.18 -10.75
CA PRO A 186 0.67 -8.30 -9.61
C PRO A 186 1.13 -6.87 -9.93
N TRP A 187 0.21 -5.90 -9.73
CA TRP A 187 0.41 -4.46 -9.96
C TRP A 187 0.73 -4.04 -11.40
N ASP A 188 0.83 -4.95 -12.37
CA ASP A 188 1.07 -4.64 -13.79
C ASP A 188 -0.24 -4.66 -14.60
N PHE A 189 -1.22 -3.84 -14.21
CA PHE A 189 -2.51 -3.76 -14.91
C PHE A 189 -2.56 -2.62 -15.92
N TRP A 190 -1.81 -1.53 -15.68
CA TRP A 190 -1.80 -0.33 -16.50
C TRP A 190 -0.38 0.13 -16.76
N THR A 191 -0.11 0.59 -18.00
CA THR A 191 1.15 1.27 -18.29
C THR A 191 1.18 2.65 -17.63
N ARG A 192 2.36 3.27 -17.57
CA ARG A 192 2.50 4.66 -17.04
C ARG A 192 1.63 5.67 -17.80
N GLU A 193 1.41 5.45 -19.09
CA GLU A 193 0.57 6.29 -19.96
C GLU A 193 -0.93 5.98 -19.79
N GLY A 194 -1.30 5.12 -18.84
CA GLY A 194 -2.68 4.74 -18.55
C GLY A 194 -3.31 3.78 -19.56
N LYS A 195 -2.50 3.08 -20.37
CA LYS A 195 -3.01 2.04 -21.26
C LYS A 195 -3.17 0.73 -20.51
N ALA A 196 -4.29 0.05 -20.75
CA ALA A 196 -4.50 -1.27 -20.20
C ALA A 196 -3.48 -2.28 -20.76
N GLN A 197 -2.92 -3.13 -19.90
CA GLN A 197 -2.17 -4.32 -20.32
C GLN A 197 -3.11 -5.32 -21.01
N SER A 198 -2.56 -6.28 -21.76
CA SER A 198 -3.39 -7.22 -22.54
C SER A 198 -4.32 -8.10 -21.69
N TRP A 199 -4.00 -8.33 -20.43
CA TRP A 199 -4.78 -9.12 -19.46
C TRP A 199 -5.79 -8.28 -18.67
N THR A 200 -5.61 -6.98 -18.56
CA THR A 200 -6.48 -6.08 -17.76
C THR A 200 -7.96 -6.11 -18.19
N PRO A 201 -8.31 -6.12 -19.49
CA PRO A 201 -9.70 -6.18 -19.88
C PRO A 201 -10.45 -7.43 -19.39
N GLU A 202 -9.78 -8.60 -19.33
CA GLU A 202 -10.39 -9.82 -18.79
C GLU A 202 -10.64 -9.69 -17.28
N ILE A 203 -9.69 -9.16 -16.52
CA ILE A 203 -9.82 -8.92 -15.09
C ILE A 203 -11.00 -7.99 -14.81
N VAL A 204 -11.01 -6.82 -15.45
CA VAL A 204 -12.04 -5.79 -15.22
C VAL A 204 -13.42 -6.29 -15.61
N SER A 205 -13.58 -6.89 -16.80
CA SER A 205 -14.89 -7.39 -17.25
C SER A 205 -15.41 -8.56 -16.40
N THR A 206 -14.51 -9.40 -15.88
CA THR A 206 -14.89 -10.49 -14.95
C THR A 206 -15.42 -9.90 -13.64
N LEU A 207 -14.75 -8.90 -13.08
CA LEU A 207 -15.19 -8.24 -11.84
C LEU A 207 -16.49 -7.47 -12.03
N GLU A 208 -16.67 -6.76 -13.14
CA GLU A 208 -17.92 -6.07 -13.48
C GLU A 208 -19.09 -7.06 -13.57
N ARG A 209 -18.92 -8.18 -14.26
CA ARG A 209 -19.92 -9.25 -14.31
C ARG A 209 -20.22 -9.82 -12.92
N VAL A 210 -19.21 -10.05 -12.09
CA VAL A 210 -19.39 -10.55 -10.72
C VAL A 210 -20.18 -9.57 -9.87
N LEU A 211 -19.92 -8.27 -9.98
CA LEU A 211 -20.63 -7.22 -9.26
C LEU A 211 -22.09 -7.09 -9.73
N ASP A 212 -22.36 -7.34 -11.01
CA ASP A 212 -23.73 -7.41 -11.55
C ASP A 212 -24.49 -8.64 -10.98
N LEU A 213 -23.82 -9.78 -10.86
CA LEU A 213 -24.41 -11.01 -10.30
C LEU A 213 -24.63 -10.90 -8.79
N ASN A 214 -23.68 -10.33 -8.07
CA ASN A 214 -23.71 -10.18 -6.61
C ASN A 214 -23.09 -8.86 -6.16
N PRO A 215 -23.87 -7.78 -6.07
CA PRO A 215 -23.38 -6.48 -5.63
C PRO A 215 -23.01 -6.41 -4.14
N ASN A 216 -23.03 -7.54 -3.41
CA ASN A 216 -22.67 -7.63 -2.00
C ASN A 216 -21.45 -8.56 -1.76
N LEU A 217 -20.69 -8.92 -2.78
CA LEU A 217 -19.49 -9.74 -2.63
C LEU A 217 -18.27 -8.87 -2.27
N PRO A 218 -17.74 -8.92 -1.04
CA PRO A 218 -16.65 -8.04 -0.63
C PRO A 218 -15.38 -8.20 -1.46
N LEU A 219 -14.99 -9.44 -1.82
CA LEU A 219 -13.82 -9.71 -2.65
C LEU A 219 -13.89 -8.97 -4.00
N ALA A 220 -15.06 -9.00 -4.65
CA ALA A 220 -15.20 -8.35 -5.95
C ALA A 220 -15.03 -6.83 -5.88
N HIS A 221 -15.57 -6.18 -4.84
CA HIS A 221 -15.36 -4.75 -4.62
C HIS A 221 -13.89 -4.42 -4.32
N HIS A 222 -13.23 -5.22 -3.48
CA HIS A 222 -11.84 -5.07 -3.12
C HIS A 222 -10.94 -5.13 -4.36
N LEU A 223 -11.04 -6.22 -5.12
CA LEU A 223 -10.24 -6.43 -6.33
C LEU A 223 -10.56 -5.40 -7.43
N TYR A 224 -11.82 -4.96 -7.54
CA TYR A 224 -12.20 -3.94 -8.53
C TYR A 224 -11.60 -2.57 -8.23
N ILE A 225 -11.47 -2.21 -6.93
CA ILE A 225 -10.73 -1.02 -6.51
C ILE A 225 -9.27 -1.13 -6.95
N HIS A 226 -8.57 -2.21 -6.60
CA HIS A 226 -7.17 -2.43 -6.99
C HIS A 226 -6.97 -2.50 -8.51
N ALA A 227 -7.89 -3.11 -9.25
CA ALA A 227 -7.79 -3.19 -10.71
C ALA A 227 -7.90 -1.81 -11.40
N LEU A 228 -8.58 -0.84 -10.76
CA LEU A 228 -8.86 0.46 -11.37
C LEU A 228 -8.12 1.65 -10.75
N GLU A 229 -7.56 1.52 -9.55
CA GLU A 229 -6.92 2.64 -8.86
C GLU A 229 -5.79 3.29 -9.67
N ALA A 230 -4.97 2.48 -10.37
CA ALA A 230 -3.90 2.97 -11.24
C ALA A 230 -4.37 3.39 -12.64
N SER A 231 -5.65 3.16 -12.96
CA SER A 231 -6.21 3.48 -14.28
C SER A 231 -6.36 4.99 -14.51
N PRO A 232 -6.57 5.42 -15.76
CA PRO A 232 -6.96 6.80 -16.06
C PRO A 232 -8.42 7.12 -15.64
N HIS A 233 -9.19 6.11 -15.18
CA HIS A 233 -10.60 6.21 -14.80
C HIS A 233 -10.89 5.55 -13.44
N PRO A 234 -10.21 5.96 -12.35
CA PRO A 234 -10.41 5.37 -11.03
C PRO A 234 -11.83 5.62 -10.49
N GLU A 235 -12.52 6.67 -10.97
CA GLU A 235 -13.87 7.01 -10.59
C GLU A 235 -14.90 5.90 -10.90
N LYS A 236 -14.60 4.98 -11.81
CA LYS A 236 -15.46 3.82 -12.09
C LYS A 236 -15.63 2.91 -10.87
N ALA A 237 -14.63 2.88 -9.97
CA ALA A 237 -14.70 2.10 -8.75
C ALA A 237 -15.38 2.82 -7.56
N LEU A 238 -15.92 4.03 -7.73
CA LEU A 238 -16.59 4.79 -6.66
C LEU A 238 -17.72 4.03 -5.99
N SER A 239 -18.54 3.30 -6.75
CA SER A 239 -19.63 2.50 -6.18
C SER A 239 -19.10 1.37 -5.29
N SER A 240 -18.00 0.74 -5.68
CA SER A 240 -17.30 -0.28 -4.88
C SER A 240 -16.68 0.32 -3.63
N ALA A 241 -16.00 1.46 -3.76
CA ALA A 241 -15.42 2.20 -2.65
C ALA A 241 -16.48 2.59 -1.60
N ALA A 242 -17.64 3.09 -2.02
CA ALA A 242 -18.72 3.47 -1.12
C ALA A 242 -19.38 2.25 -0.43
N ARG A 243 -19.44 1.10 -1.11
CA ARG A 243 -20.19 -0.07 -0.62
C ARG A 243 -19.39 -0.96 0.31
N LEU A 244 -18.11 -1.18 0.02
CA LEU A 244 -17.28 -2.18 0.69
C LEU A 244 -17.21 -2.03 2.22
N PRO A 245 -17.02 -0.84 2.81
CA PRO A 245 -16.97 -0.67 4.27
C PRO A 245 -18.26 -1.03 4.99
N ALA A 246 -19.41 -0.95 4.31
CA ALA A 246 -20.69 -1.34 4.89
C ALA A 246 -20.89 -2.86 4.89
N LEU A 247 -20.21 -3.59 3.99
CA LEU A 247 -20.27 -5.05 3.91
C LEU A 247 -19.39 -5.72 4.96
N VAL A 248 -18.22 -5.14 5.28
CA VAL A 248 -17.24 -5.71 6.22
C VAL A 248 -16.67 -4.58 7.08
N GLN A 249 -17.25 -4.36 8.25
CA GLN A 249 -16.88 -3.27 9.15
C GLN A 249 -15.71 -3.62 10.09
N GLY A 250 -15.45 -4.92 10.29
CA GLY A 250 -14.44 -5.44 11.22
C GLY A 250 -13.12 -5.87 10.55
N SER A 251 -12.88 -5.47 9.30
CA SER A 251 -11.59 -5.67 8.62
C SER A 251 -10.99 -4.31 8.28
N GLY A 252 -9.91 -3.92 8.98
CA GLY A 252 -9.31 -2.61 8.81
C GLY A 252 -8.90 -2.36 7.35
N HIS A 253 -8.28 -3.33 6.68
CA HIS A 253 -7.92 -3.21 5.29
C HIS A 253 -9.13 -2.99 4.36
N LEU A 254 -10.24 -3.72 4.54
CA LEU A 254 -11.42 -3.52 3.70
C LEU A 254 -12.16 -2.19 3.98
N VAL A 255 -12.05 -1.66 5.20
CA VAL A 255 -12.57 -0.34 5.58
C VAL A 255 -11.72 0.78 4.99
N HIS A 256 -10.41 0.57 4.85
CA HIS A 256 -9.46 1.51 4.26
C HIS A 256 -9.60 1.61 2.73
N MET A 257 -9.98 0.55 2.03
CA MET A 257 -9.99 0.45 0.56
C MET A 257 -10.62 1.61 -0.22
N PRO A 258 -11.68 2.28 0.26
CA PRO A 258 -12.19 3.47 -0.42
C PRO A 258 -11.17 4.57 -0.64
N ALA A 259 -10.19 4.69 0.26
CA ALA A 259 -9.19 5.74 0.19
C ALA A 259 -8.30 5.66 -1.06
N HIS A 260 -8.06 4.46 -1.60
CA HIS A 260 -7.36 4.28 -2.87
C HIS A 260 -8.04 5.05 -4.02
N ILE A 261 -9.37 5.00 -4.08
CA ILE A 261 -10.11 5.74 -5.11
C ILE A 261 -10.25 7.22 -4.75
N TYR A 262 -10.53 7.51 -3.48
CA TYR A 262 -10.75 8.90 -3.03
C TYR A 262 -9.50 9.77 -3.22
N ILE A 263 -8.29 9.26 -2.92
CA ILE A 263 -7.05 10.00 -3.17
C ILE A 263 -6.86 10.28 -4.66
N ARG A 264 -7.17 9.32 -5.53
CA ARG A 264 -7.02 9.45 -6.98
C ARG A 264 -7.92 10.52 -7.59
N ILE A 265 -9.11 10.72 -7.01
CA ILE A 265 -10.08 11.71 -7.52
C ILE A 265 -10.10 13.02 -6.71
N GLY A 266 -9.19 13.18 -5.74
CA GLY A 266 -9.06 14.38 -4.94
C GLY A 266 -10.04 14.51 -3.76
N TRP A 267 -10.72 13.43 -3.37
CA TRP A 267 -11.60 13.39 -2.20
C TRP A 267 -10.81 13.04 -0.92
N TYR A 268 -9.80 13.88 -0.65
CA TYR A 268 -8.84 13.62 0.44
C TYR A 268 -9.49 13.58 1.83
N ARG A 269 -10.55 14.39 2.04
CA ARG A 269 -11.32 14.37 3.28
C ARG A 269 -12.00 13.02 3.53
N ASP A 270 -12.61 12.45 2.48
CA ASP A 270 -13.26 11.15 2.57
C ASP A 270 -12.22 10.03 2.75
N ALA A 271 -11.07 10.14 2.09
CA ALA A 271 -9.93 9.25 2.30
C ALA A 271 -9.43 9.30 3.75
N LEU A 272 -9.31 10.50 4.34
CA LEU A 272 -8.92 10.67 5.73
C LEU A 272 -9.92 9.98 6.68
N VAL A 273 -11.22 10.23 6.51
CA VAL A 273 -12.27 9.61 7.34
C VAL A 273 -12.27 8.08 7.20
N ALA A 274 -12.09 7.54 5.99
CA ALA A 274 -12.00 6.10 5.77
C ALA A 274 -10.82 5.50 6.55
N ASN A 275 -9.65 6.15 6.51
CA ASN A 275 -8.46 5.65 7.22
C ASN A 275 -8.53 5.84 8.74
N GLN A 276 -9.14 6.92 9.25
CA GLN A 276 -9.41 7.04 10.69
C GLN A 276 -10.27 5.89 11.22
N ARG A 277 -11.24 5.42 10.42
CA ARG A 277 -12.04 4.24 10.76
C ARG A 277 -11.24 2.96 10.66
N ALA A 278 -10.43 2.81 9.61
CA ALA A 278 -9.60 1.64 9.38
C ALA A 278 -8.58 1.41 10.49
N VAL A 279 -7.82 2.44 10.86
CA VAL A 279 -6.82 2.34 11.95
C VAL A 279 -7.47 1.99 13.28
N LYS A 280 -8.66 2.50 13.57
CA LYS A 280 -9.41 2.13 14.77
C LYS A 280 -9.79 0.64 14.76
N VAL A 281 -10.27 0.13 13.63
CA VAL A 281 -10.60 -1.31 13.47
C VAL A 281 -9.35 -2.17 13.64
N ASP A 282 -8.21 -1.74 13.09
CA ASP A 282 -6.94 -2.45 13.25
C ASP A 282 -6.44 -2.42 14.70
N GLU A 283 -6.60 -1.32 15.42
CA GLU A 283 -6.25 -1.24 16.85
C GLU A 283 -7.12 -2.19 17.70
N GLU A 284 -8.42 -2.27 17.41
CA GLU A 284 -9.33 -3.22 18.06
C GLU A 284 -8.91 -4.68 17.74
N TYR A 285 -8.57 -4.96 16.47
CA TYR A 285 -8.06 -6.27 16.06
C TYR A 285 -6.75 -6.63 16.78
N LEU A 286 -5.77 -5.73 16.82
CA LEU A 286 -4.47 -5.94 17.47
C LEU A 286 -4.57 -6.12 18.99
N HIS A 287 -5.57 -5.51 19.62
CA HIS A 287 -5.83 -5.72 21.05
C HIS A 287 -6.25 -7.16 21.32
N ASP A 288 -6.99 -7.77 20.41
CA ASP A 288 -7.61 -9.06 20.54
C ASP A 288 -6.79 -10.22 19.92
N SER A 289 -5.99 -9.93 18.90
CA SER A 289 -5.15 -10.89 18.18
C SER A 289 -3.68 -10.64 18.48
N HIS A 290 -2.94 -11.72 18.76
CA HIS A 290 -1.49 -11.69 18.96
C HIS A 290 -0.72 -12.34 17.80
N VAL A 291 -1.37 -12.47 16.64
CA VAL A 291 -0.77 -13.09 15.45
C VAL A 291 0.19 -12.10 14.78
N GLU A 292 1.49 -12.34 14.90
CA GLU A 292 2.50 -11.65 14.11
C GLU A 292 2.46 -12.17 12.68
N SER A 293 2.22 -11.28 11.73
CA SER A 293 2.01 -11.64 10.33
C SER A 293 2.32 -10.48 9.40
N LEU A 294 2.32 -10.74 8.08
CA LEU A 294 2.40 -9.68 7.07
C LEU A 294 1.31 -8.62 7.26
N TYR A 295 0.10 -9.02 7.72
CA TYR A 295 -0.99 -8.08 7.98
C TYR A 295 -0.58 -7.04 9.04
N THR A 296 -0.06 -7.50 10.16
CA THR A 296 0.36 -6.61 11.26
C THR A 296 1.62 -5.81 10.93
N ALA A 297 2.52 -6.37 10.11
CA ALA A 297 3.80 -5.74 9.76
C ALA A 297 3.71 -4.77 8.58
N ALA A 298 2.76 -4.95 7.66
CA ALA A 298 2.65 -4.15 6.43
C ALA A 298 1.29 -3.44 6.29
N TYR A 299 0.15 -4.15 6.42
CA TYR A 299 -1.17 -3.55 6.16
C TYR A 299 -1.61 -2.58 7.25
N VAL A 300 -1.32 -2.86 8.51
CA VAL A 300 -1.61 -1.94 9.61
C VAL A 300 -0.83 -0.62 9.44
N PRO A 301 0.51 -0.60 9.29
CA PRO A 301 1.22 0.65 9.04
C PRO A 301 0.82 1.31 7.71
N HIS A 302 0.42 0.56 6.69
CA HIS A 302 -0.10 1.11 5.44
C HIS A 302 -1.38 1.94 5.65
N ASN A 303 -2.31 1.50 6.49
CA ASN A 303 -3.52 2.27 6.81
C ASN A 303 -3.18 3.60 7.51
N PHE A 304 -2.19 3.61 8.43
CA PHE A 304 -1.68 4.85 9.03
C PHE A 304 -0.96 5.74 8.00
N HIS A 305 -0.20 5.14 7.06
CA HIS A 305 0.46 5.86 5.97
C HIS A 305 -0.56 6.56 5.05
N PHE A 306 -1.68 5.90 4.73
CA PHE A 306 -2.76 6.52 3.97
C PHE A 306 -3.47 7.63 4.74
N LEU A 307 -3.67 7.46 6.06
CA LEU A 307 -4.20 8.53 6.92
C LEU A 307 -3.30 9.75 6.87
N TRP A 308 -1.99 9.56 6.98
CA TRP A 308 -0.99 10.61 6.82
C TRP A 308 -1.08 11.29 5.44
N ALA A 309 -1.11 10.50 4.35
CA ALA A 309 -1.15 11.02 2.99
C ALA A 309 -2.40 11.87 2.73
N ALA A 310 -3.56 11.46 3.23
CA ALA A 310 -4.79 12.24 3.13
C ALA A 310 -4.72 13.53 3.97
N ALA A 311 -4.15 13.46 5.18
CA ALA A 311 -4.02 14.60 6.10
C ALA A 311 -3.07 15.68 5.56
N ILE A 312 -1.95 15.31 4.93
CA ILE A 312 -1.05 16.31 4.31
C ILE A 312 -1.69 17.03 3.12
N LYS A 313 -2.58 16.38 2.36
CA LYS A 313 -3.29 16.98 1.22
C LYS A 313 -4.40 17.94 1.64
N THR A 314 -4.95 17.77 2.84
CA THR A 314 -5.99 18.64 3.43
C THR A 314 -5.42 19.66 4.42
N GLY A 315 -4.10 19.69 4.61
CA GLY A 315 -3.43 20.62 5.53
C GLY A 315 -3.71 20.37 7.02
N GLN A 316 -4.13 19.17 7.38
CA GLN A 316 -4.39 18.79 8.78
C GLN A 316 -3.08 18.27 9.40
N ARG A 317 -2.19 19.21 9.73
CA ARG A 317 -0.83 18.94 10.21
C ARG A 317 -0.80 18.07 11.46
N ASP A 318 -1.67 18.33 12.43
CA ASP A 318 -1.63 17.62 13.71
C ASP A 318 -2.04 16.15 13.52
N ILE A 319 -3.01 15.87 12.66
CA ILE A 319 -3.39 14.49 12.27
C ILE A 319 -2.25 13.85 11.48
N ALA A 320 -1.67 14.57 10.51
CA ALA A 320 -0.55 14.07 9.72
C ALA A 320 0.64 13.69 10.60
N MET A 321 1.01 14.55 11.57
CA MET A 321 2.11 14.29 12.49
C MET A 321 1.84 13.08 13.38
N GLN A 322 0.61 12.92 13.88
CA GLN A 322 0.26 11.76 14.69
C GLN A 322 0.31 10.49 13.86
N ALA A 323 -0.32 10.47 12.69
CA ALA A 323 -0.31 9.30 11.79
C ALA A 323 1.13 8.93 11.34
N ALA A 324 1.98 9.92 11.09
CA ALA A 324 3.40 9.71 10.79
C ALA A 324 4.15 9.02 11.93
N LYS A 325 3.94 9.47 13.18
CA LYS A 325 4.53 8.84 14.36
C LYS A 325 4.02 7.42 14.58
N ASP A 326 2.71 7.20 14.37
CA ASP A 326 2.09 5.89 14.53
C ASP A 326 2.60 4.92 13.45
N THR A 327 2.77 5.38 12.20
CA THR A 327 3.42 4.59 11.13
C THR A 327 4.84 4.19 11.52
N ALA A 328 5.66 5.17 11.93
CA ALA A 328 7.05 4.91 12.32
C ALA A 328 7.17 4.00 13.55
N ALA A 329 6.26 4.10 14.51
CA ALA A 329 6.24 3.28 15.72
C ALA A 329 5.94 1.79 15.46
N LYS A 330 5.34 1.45 14.31
CA LYS A 330 5.10 0.05 13.90
C LYS A 330 6.35 -0.61 13.32
N VAL A 331 7.43 0.13 13.10
CA VAL A 331 8.65 -0.35 12.46
C VAL A 331 9.77 -0.50 13.48
N SER A 332 10.35 -1.70 13.60
CA SER A 332 11.51 -1.94 14.44
C SER A 332 12.82 -1.68 13.67
N LEU A 333 13.88 -1.27 14.41
CA LEU A 333 15.22 -1.10 13.83
C LEU A 333 15.79 -2.39 13.24
N GLU A 334 15.41 -3.55 13.79
CA GLU A 334 15.83 -4.86 13.29
C GLU A 334 15.15 -5.15 11.93
N ALA A 335 13.84 -4.93 11.84
CA ALA A 335 13.08 -5.15 10.62
C ALA A 335 13.55 -4.25 9.46
N MET A 336 14.00 -3.01 9.74
CA MET A 336 14.58 -2.11 8.73
C MET A 336 15.89 -2.61 8.11
N ARG A 337 16.48 -3.67 8.65
CA ARG A 337 17.70 -4.32 8.12
C ARG A 337 17.42 -5.60 7.35
N ASP A 338 16.17 -6.08 7.36
CA ASP A 338 15.77 -7.24 6.56
C ASP A 338 15.79 -6.85 5.06
N PRO A 339 16.64 -7.49 4.24
CA PRO A 339 16.75 -7.11 2.82
C PRO A 339 15.44 -7.16 2.05
N SER A 340 14.48 -7.99 2.48
CA SER A 340 13.19 -8.15 1.80
C SER A 340 12.27 -6.94 1.98
N PHE A 341 12.44 -6.17 3.07
CA PHE A 341 11.53 -5.08 3.42
C PHE A 341 12.25 -3.77 3.78
N ALA A 342 13.59 -3.78 3.77
CA ALA A 342 14.42 -2.68 4.28
C ALA A 342 14.00 -1.31 3.73
N GLY A 343 13.87 -1.17 2.41
CA GLY A 343 13.52 0.12 1.81
C GLY A 343 12.13 0.61 2.21
N THR A 344 11.13 -0.27 2.21
CA THR A 344 9.75 0.05 2.63
C THR A 344 9.69 0.46 4.11
N LEU A 345 10.32 -0.32 4.99
CA LEU A 345 10.27 -0.03 6.42
C LEU A 345 11.07 1.22 6.79
N GLN A 346 12.22 1.46 6.15
CA GLN A 346 12.96 2.73 6.29
C GLN A 346 12.11 3.91 5.77
N HIS A 347 11.34 3.73 4.71
CA HIS A 347 10.43 4.75 4.21
C HIS A 347 9.33 5.07 5.23
N PHE A 348 8.69 4.08 5.82
CA PHE A 348 7.72 4.28 6.91
C PHE A 348 8.32 4.98 8.14
N TRP A 349 9.54 4.64 8.49
CA TRP A 349 10.25 5.28 9.60
C TRP A 349 10.52 6.77 9.36
N LEU A 350 10.64 7.19 8.09
CA LEU A 350 10.88 8.59 7.68
C LEU A 350 9.64 9.50 7.72
N MET A 351 8.44 8.96 7.90
CA MET A 351 7.21 9.76 7.84
C MET A 351 7.20 10.98 8.77
N PRO A 352 7.67 10.92 10.04
CA PRO A 352 7.77 12.12 10.89
C PRO A 352 8.68 13.21 10.32
N LEU A 353 9.81 12.83 9.71
CA LEU A 353 10.74 13.79 9.09
C LEU A 353 10.14 14.42 7.84
N PHE A 354 9.48 13.64 6.98
CA PHE A 354 8.73 14.18 5.84
C PHE A 354 7.65 15.17 6.28
N THR A 355 6.93 14.86 7.36
CA THR A 355 5.89 15.74 7.90
C THR A 355 6.47 17.05 8.42
N LYS A 356 7.55 17.00 9.20
CA LYS A 356 8.26 18.20 9.69
C LYS A 356 8.74 19.08 8.52
N THR A 357 9.29 18.45 7.50
CA THR A 357 9.81 19.15 6.32
C THR A 357 8.69 19.79 5.50
N LEU A 358 7.59 19.06 5.28
CA LEU A 358 6.43 19.56 4.53
C LEU A 358 5.80 20.80 5.20
N PHE A 359 5.64 20.75 6.53
CA PHE A 359 4.98 21.81 7.29
C PHE A 359 5.93 22.89 7.85
N GLY A 360 7.19 22.88 7.42
CA GLY A 360 8.13 23.95 7.73
C GLY A 360 8.62 23.98 9.19
N HIS A 361 8.62 22.86 9.90
CA HIS A 361 9.14 22.75 11.26
C HIS A 361 10.67 22.68 11.26
N TRP A 362 11.32 23.75 10.74
CA TRP A 362 12.74 23.75 10.39
C TRP A 362 13.67 23.54 11.58
N ASP A 363 13.34 24.07 12.75
CA ASP A 363 14.14 23.86 13.95
C ASP A 363 14.08 22.40 14.42
N ASP A 364 12.92 21.77 14.33
CA ASP A 364 12.76 20.35 14.66
C ASP A 364 13.48 19.46 13.64
N VAL A 365 13.49 19.84 12.35
CA VAL A 365 14.27 19.16 11.29
C VAL A 365 15.77 19.22 11.59
N LEU A 366 16.29 20.37 12.03
CA LEU A 366 17.71 20.51 12.36
C LEU A 366 18.12 19.75 13.63
N GLN A 367 17.17 19.48 14.53
CA GLN A 367 17.37 18.70 15.74
C GLN A 367 17.13 17.20 15.54
N GLU A 368 16.70 16.77 14.32
CA GLU A 368 16.48 15.34 14.04
C GLU A 368 17.75 14.53 14.29
N PRO A 369 17.68 13.48 15.10
CA PRO A 369 18.86 12.67 15.41
C PRO A 369 19.42 12.01 14.13
N THR A 370 20.72 11.80 14.12
CA THR A 370 21.37 11.03 13.05
C THR A 370 20.88 9.58 13.08
N PRO A 371 20.38 9.04 11.97
CA PRO A 371 20.03 7.63 11.88
C PRO A 371 21.22 6.71 12.18
N PRO A 372 20.99 5.43 12.53
CA PRO A 372 22.06 4.44 12.56
C PRO A 372 22.86 4.44 11.25
N ALA A 373 24.19 4.39 11.35
CA ALA A 373 25.11 4.56 10.20
C ALA A 373 24.90 3.55 9.06
N ASP A 374 24.29 2.41 9.34
CA ASP A 374 23.94 1.38 8.37
C ASP A 374 22.61 1.63 7.65
N LEU A 375 21.83 2.64 8.06
CA LEU A 375 20.58 3.03 7.43
C LEU A 375 20.80 4.22 6.48
N VAL A 376 21.37 3.94 5.32
CA VAL A 376 21.87 4.95 4.37
C VAL A 376 20.73 5.75 3.73
N TYR A 377 19.59 5.13 3.45
CA TYR A 377 18.41 5.83 2.89
C TYR A 377 17.85 6.90 3.84
N PRO A 378 17.58 6.61 5.12
CA PRO A 378 17.19 7.65 6.09
C PRO A 378 18.19 8.80 6.21
N GLU A 379 19.48 8.53 6.17
CA GLU A 379 20.50 9.59 6.23
C GLU A 379 20.44 10.48 4.97
N GLY A 380 20.23 9.91 3.79
CA GLY A 380 20.04 10.68 2.57
C GLY A 380 18.85 11.65 2.63
N ILE A 381 17.70 11.19 3.14
CA ILE A 381 16.52 12.04 3.34
C ILE A 381 16.76 13.09 4.44
N ARG A 382 17.51 12.74 5.49
CA ARG A 382 17.87 13.69 6.54
C ARG A 382 18.72 14.83 5.97
N HIS A 383 19.71 14.57 5.13
CA HIS A 383 20.49 15.59 4.45
C HIS A 383 19.61 16.49 3.57
N TYR A 384 18.68 15.93 2.81
CA TYR A 384 17.71 16.71 2.03
C TYR A 384 16.89 17.66 2.94
N ALA A 385 16.29 17.13 4.00
CA ALA A 385 15.44 17.91 4.91
C ALA A 385 16.23 19.04 5.59
N ARG A 386 17.44 18.75 6.08
CA ARG A 386 18.33 19.74 6.72
C ARG A 386 18.81 20.79 5.72
N GLY A 387 19.10 20.40 4.47
CA GLY A 387 19.43 21.33 3.40
C GLY A 387 18.32 22.36 3.19
N LEU A 388 17.07 21.94 3.11
CA LEU A 388 15.91 22.83 3.04
C LEU A 388 15.80 23.72 4.27
N ALA A 389 15.97 23.16 5.48
CA ALA A 389 15.89 23.92 6.73
C ALA A 389 16.96 25.01 6.79
N PHE A 390 18.20 24.74 6.38
CA PHE A 390 19.26 25.75 6.30
C PHE A 390 18.94 26.83 5.28
N LEU A 391 18.40 26.49 4.11
CA LEU A 391 17.95 27.48 3.11
C LEU A 391 16.91 28.44 3.69
N ARG A 392 15.92 27.93 4.42
CA ARG A 392 14.86 28.77 5.03
C ARG A 392 15.40 29.65 6.16
N GLN A 393 16.56 29.31 6.73
CA GLN A 393 17.29 30.16 7.69
C GLN A 393 18.32 31.08 7.02
N GLY A 394 18.41 31.13 5.68
CA GLY A 394 19.37 31.94 4.94
C GLY A 394 20.82 31.43 5.01
N LYS A 395 21.02 30.18 5.39
CA LYS A 395 22.35 29.55 5.59
C LYS A 395 22.75 28.73 4.35
N LEU A 396 23.02 29.43 3.26
CA LEU A 396 23.28 28.82 1.93
C LEU A 396 24.46 27.85 1.95
N GLU A 397 25.57 28.21 2.60
CA GLU A 397 26.76 27.34 2.67
C GLU A 397 26.45 25.99 3.34
N GLN A 398 25.71 26.01 4.47
CA GLN A 398 25.31 24.78 5.15
C GLN A 398 24.35 23.94 4.27
N ALA A 399 23.44 24.58 3.55
CA ALA A 399 22.55 23.88 2.62
C ALA A 399 23.33 23.17 1.49
N THR A 400 24.37 23.82 0.97
CA THR A 400 25.25 23.23 -0.05
C THR A 400 26.04 22.04 0.50
N GLN A 401 26.54 22.14 1.74
CA GLN A 401 27.21 21.02 2.42
C GLN A 401 26.26 19.81 2.60
N GLU A 402 24.99 20.02 2.94
CA GLU A 402 24.00 18.96 3.03
C GLU A 402 23.71 18.34 1.64
N LEU A 403 23.69 19.14 0.57
CA LEU A 403 23.56 18.63 -0.81
C LEU A 403 24.78 17.78 -1.21
N ASP A 404 25.98 18.19 -0.85
CA ASP A 404 27.21 17.42 -1.13
C ASP A 404 27.17 16.06 -0.39
N ALA A 405 26.75 16.06 0.88
CA ALA A 405 26.56 14.82 1.64
C ALA A 405 25.51 13.90 1.02
N LEU A 406 24.37 14.45 0.55
CA LEU A 406 23.37 13.68 -0.20
C LEU A 406 23.92 13.11 -1.51
N ASN A 407 24.80 13.88 -2.21
CA ASN A 407 25.48 13.40 -3.40
C ASN A 407 26.43 12.23 -3.12
N ASP A 408 27.05 12.18 -1.93
CA ASP A 408 27.88 11.07 -1.50
C ASP A 408 27.06 9.82 -1.16
N ILE A 409 25.92 10.01 -0.48
CA ILE A 409 24.94 8.94 -0.23
C ILE A 409 24.47 8.28 -1.53
N LEU A 410 24.22 9.06 -2.58
CA LEU A 410 23.79 8.54 -3.89
C LEU A 410 24.84 7.62 -4.57
N LYS A 411 26.09 7.64 -4.11
CA LYS A 411 27.19 6.77 -4.59
C LYS A 411 27.36 5.52 -3.75
N ASP A 412 26.70 5.45 -2.59
CA ASP A 412 26.83 4.32 -1.67
C ASP A 412 26.17 3.06 -2.26
N PRO A 413 26.91 1.94 -2.39
CA PRO A 413 26.33 0.71 -2.91
C PRO A 413 25.21 0.13 -2.04
N ALA A 414 25.11 0.51 -0.77
CA ALA A 414 24.08 0.00 0.14
C ALA A 414 22.66 0.37 -0.26
N ILE A 415 22.47 1.45 -1.06
CA ILE A 415 21.13 1.83 -1.55
C ILE A 415 20.76 1.16 -2.87
N ALA A 416 21.69 0.52 -3.58
CA ALA A 416 21.53 0.11 -4.97
C ALA A 416 20.36 -0.85 -5.19
N ASP A 417 20.17 -1.77 -4.25
CA ASP A 417 19.14 -2.82 -4.32
C ASP A 417 17.92 -2.53 -3.41
N LEU A 418 17.91 -1.38 -2.71
CA LEU A 418 16.77 -1.01 -1.88
C LEU A 418 15.59 -0.55 -2.74
N THR A 419 14.41 -1.09 -2.44
CA THR A 419 13.15 -0.74 -3.10
C THR A 419 12.06 -0.41 -2.07
N ILE A 420 11.10 0.43 -2.45
CA ILE A 420 9.87 0.65 -1.70
C ILE A 420 8.81 -0.26 -2.33
N PHE A 421 8.21 -1.16 -1.53
CA PHE A 421 7.22 -2.17 -1.95
C PHE A 421 7.66 -3.09 -3.11
N ASP A 422 8.98 -3.29 -3.30
CA ASP A 422 9.57 -3.96 -4.47
C ASP A 422 9.20 -3.31 -5.82
N ILE A 423 8.71 -2.06 -5.80
CA ILE A 423 8.22 -1.32 -6.96
C ILE A 423 9.20 -0.24 -7.38
N ASN A 424 9.50 0.72 -6.50
CA ASN A 424 10.34 1.87 -6.82
C ASN A 424 11.70 1.80 -6.11
N ALA A 425 12.77 1.99 -6.87
CA ALA A 425 14.13 1.97 -6.32
C ALA A 425 14.39 3.21 -5.45
N VAL A 426 14.90 3.02 -4.24
CA VAL A 426 15.30 4.09 -3.31
C VAL A 426 16.24 5.12 -3.94
N PRO A 427 17.23 4.73 -4.79
CA PRO A 427 18.06 5.71 -5.50
C PRO A 427 17.27 6.71 -6.35
N LEU A 428 16.10 6.35 -6.88
CA LEU A 428 15.24 7.29 -7.63
C LEU A 428 14.62 8.33 -6.70
N ILE A 429 14.16 7.92 -5.54
CA ILE A 429 13.60 8.81 -4.52
C ILE A 429 14.67 9.82 -4.04
N LEU A 430 15.88 9.35 -3.75
CA LEU A 430 16.99 10.23 -3.37
C LEU A 430 17.42 11.17 -4.51
N LYS A 431 17.32 10.76 -5.78
CA LYS A 431 17.56 11.65 -6.93
C LYS A 431 16.49 12.73 -7.06
N ILE A 432 15.24 12.46 -6.71
CA ILE A 432 14.19 13.49 -6.64
C ILE A 432 14.55 14.47 -5.53
N ALA A 433 14.88 14.00 -4.32
CA ALA A 433 15.33 14.82 -3.21
C ALA A 433 16.51 15.72 -3.58
N GLN A 434 17.55 15.16 -4.23
CA GLN A 434 18.71 15.88 -4.73
C GLN A 434 18.32 16.98 -5.71
N ALA A 435 17.48 16.67 -6.71
CA ALA A 435 17.09 17.62 -7.74
C ALA A 435 16.23 18.76 -7.16
N VAL A 436 15.34 18.46 -6.21
CA VAL A 436 14.55 19.48 -5.50
C VAL A 436 15.47 20.40 -4.69
N LEU A 437 16.39 19.84 -3.88
CA LEU A 437 17.30 20.64 -3.07
C LEU A 437 18.23 21.50 -3.94
N SER A 438 18.77 20.96 -5.04
CA SER A 438 19.58 21.72 -6.01
C SER A 438 18.79 22.89 -6.61
N GLY A 439 17.51 22.65 -6.96
CA GLY A 439 16.63 23.70 -7.48
C GLY A 439 16.37 24.81 -6.49
N GLU A 440 16.13 24.45 -5.21
CA GLU A 440 15.90 25.43 -4.14
C GLU A 440 17.18 26.24 -3.82
N ILE A 441 18.36 25.61 -3.85
CA ILE A 441 19.65 26.30 -3.68
C ILE A 441 19.84 27.30 -4.81
N SER A 442 19.70 26.89 -6.08
CA SER A 442 19.85 27.80 -7.23
C SER A 442 18.83 28.96 -7.19
N ALA A 443 17.60 28.69 -6.75
CA ALA A 443 16.60 29.76 -6.56
C ALA A 443 17.02 30.78 -5.48
N GLN A 444 17.61 30.32 -4.39
CA GLN A 444 18.11 31.18 -3.31
C GLN A 444 19.30 32.04 -3.77
N GLU A 445 20.12 31.53 -4.69
CA GLU A 445 21.22 32.27 -5.35
C GLU A 445 20.74 33.26 -6.41
N GLY A 446 19.45 33.22 -6.78
CA GLY A 446 18.85 34.02 -7.83
C GLY A 446 19.07 33.48 -9.25
N ASP A 447 19.68 32.30 -9.38
CA ASP A 447 19.80 31.58 -10.65
C ASP A 447 18.54 30.76 -10.94
N TYR A 448 17.48 31.46 -11.31
CA TYR A 448 16.20 30.84 -11.62
C TYR A 448 16.26 29.94 -12.86
N ALA A 449 17.20 30.12 -13.76
CA ALA A 449 17.34 29.28 -14.95
C ALA A 449 17.81 27.87 -14.55
N SER A 450 18.85 27.77 -13.73
CA SER A 450 19.33 26.51 -13.16
C SER A 450 18.29 25.90 -12.23
N ALA A 451 17.62 26.71 -11.38
CA ALA A 451 16.55 26.24 -10.50
C ALA A 451 15.42 25.53 -11.25
N ILE A 452 14.92 26.15 -12.32
CA ILE A 452 13.88 25.58 -13.18
C ILE A 452 14.36 24.26 -13.81
N THR A 453 15.60 24.22 -14.30
CA THR A 453 16.18 23.01 -14.91
C THR A 453 16.25 21.84 -13.91
N HIS A 454 16.71 22.08 -12.68
CA HIS A 454 16.76 21.07 -11.62
C HIS A 454 15.37 20.57 -11.24
N LEU A 455 14.39 21.46 -11.09
CA LEU A 455 13.03 21.09 -10.71
C LEU A 455 12.29 20.36 -11.85
N GLN A 456 12.52 20.71 -13.11
CA GLN A 456 12.04 19.93 -14.26
C GLN A 456 12.62 18.52 -14.28
N ARG A 457 13.90 18.36 -13.91
CA ARG A 457 14.50 17.04 -13.71
C ARG A 457 13.81 16.27 -12.58
N ALA A 458 13.51 16.94 -11.45
CA ALA A 458 12.78 16.30 -10.35
C ALA A 458 11.40 15.81 -10.78
N ILE A 459 10.67 16.62 -11.57
CA ILE A 459 9.37 16.24 -12.16
C ILE A 459 9.52 15.00 -13.06
N ALA A 460 10.51 15.00 -13.95
CA ALA A 460 10.74 13.87 -14.85
C ALA A 460 11.08 12.58 -14.10
N LEU A 461 11.78 12.67 -12.96
CA LEU A 461 12.08 11.53 -12.09
C LEU A 461 10.83 11.04 -11.37
N GLU A 462 9.99 11.95 -10.83
CA GLU A 462 8.72 11.59 -10.18
C GLU A 462 7.75 10.95 -11.17
N ASP A 463 7.58 11.55 -12.36
CA ASP A 463 6.73 10.99 -13.43
C ASP A 463 7.25 9.63 -13.92
N GLY A 464 8.54 9.37 -13.72
CA GLY A 464 9.19 8.11 -14.04
C GLY A 464 8.97 7.00 -13.02
N LEU A 465 8.41 7.28 -11.84
CA LEU A 465 8.09 6.25 -10.85
C LEU A 465 6.93 5.37 -11.33
N HIS A 466 6.95 4.12 -10.90
CA HIS A 466 5.79 3.25 -11.01
C HIS A 466 4.72 3.70 -10.01
N TYR A 467 3.46 3.40 -10.34
CA TYR A 467 2.35 3.71 -9.46
C TYR A 467 2.50 3.01 -8.11
N THR A 468 2.38 3.77 -7.05
CA THR A 468 2.20 3.34 -5.66
C THR A 468 1.15 4.23 -5.01
N GLU A 469 0.44 3.72 -4.02
CA GLU A 469 -0.51 4.50 -3.25
C GLU A 469 -0.30 4.22 -1.75
N PRO A 470 -0.02 5.25 -0.95
CA PRO A 470 0.32 6.63 -1.36
C PRO A 470 1.59 6.68 -2.22
N LYS A 471 1.77 7.80 -2.95
CA LYS A 471 2.99 8.01 -3.75
C LYS A 471 4.23 8.04 -2.85
N ASP A 472 5.31 7.42 -3.30
CA ASP A 472 6.58 7.33 -2.56
C ASP A 472 7.28 8.69 -2.39
N TRP A 473 6.97 9.69 -3.24
CA TRP A 473 7.42 11.06 -3.04
C TRP A 473 6.28 11.96 -2.57
N TYR A 474 6.41 12.55 -1.39
CA TYR A 474 5.33 13.21 -0.65
C TYR A 474 5.00 14.64 -1.10
N LEU A 475 6.02 15.40 -1.57
CA LEU A 475 5.88 16.79 -2.01
C LEU A 475 6.06 16.87 -3.54
N PRO A 476 4.99 17.01 -4.32
CA PRO A 476 5.12 17.07 -5.78
C PRO A 476 6.11 18.15 -6.22
N PRO A 477 7.15 17.82 -7.00
CA PRO A 477 8.13 18.81 -7.46
C PRO A 477 7.50 19.94 -8.29
N ARG A 478 6.32 19.70 -8.89
CA ARG A 478 5.54 20.74 -9.59
C ARG A 478 5.11 21.87 -8.65
N GLN A 479 4.80 21.57 -7.39
CA GLN A 479 4.47 22.60 -6.40
C GLN A 479 5.68 23.51 -6.11
N VAL A 480 6.86 22.91 -5.99
CA VAL A 480 8.11 23.63 -5.77
C VAL A 480 8.47 24.47 -7.02
N LEU A 481 8.34 23.90 -8.21
CA LEU A 481 8.61 24.60 -9.47
C LEU A 481 7.69 25.80 -9.66
N GLY A 482 6.39 25.64 -9.40
CA GLY A 482 5.42 26.74 -9.48
C GLY A 482 5.77 27.88 -8.53
N ALA A 483 6.16 27.59 -7.29
CA ALA A 483 6.60 28.59 -6.32
C ALA A 483 7.88 29.32 -6.77
N VAL A 484 8.86 28.60 -7.32
CA VAL A 484 10.10 29.18 -7.87
C VAL A 484 9.81 30.04 -9.10
N MET A 485 8.89 29.64 -9.96
CA MET A 485 8.46 30.46 -11.12
C MET A 485 7.78 31.76 -10.68
N LEU A 486 6.96 31.73 -9.63
CA LEU A 486 6.38 32.97 -9.06
C LEU A 486 7.48 33.91 -8.53
N GLN A 487 8.48 33.37 -7.82
CA GLN A 487 9.63 34.15 -7.34
C GLN A 487 10.45 34.73 -8.50
N ALA A 488 10.55 34.02 -9.62
CA ALA A 488 11.21 34.45 -10.84
C ALA A 488 10.40 35.48 -11.68
N GLY A 489 9.21 35.90 -11.22
CA GLY A 489 8.32 36.79 -11.95
C GLY A 489 7.67 36.18 -13.19
N LYS A 490 7.45 34.85 -13.18
CA LYS A 490 6.90 34.07 -14.30
C LYS A 490 5.53 33.46 -13.92
N PRO A 491 4.49 34.28 -13.62
CA PRO A 491 3.22 33.78 -13.13
C PRO A 491 2.43 32.97 -14.17
N ALA A 492 2.60 33.22 -15.46
CA ALA A 492 1.91 32.46 -16.50
C ALA A 492 2.44 31.03 -16.62
N GLU A 493 3.77 30.86 -16.53
CA GLU A 493 4.40 29.53 -16.50
C GLU A 493 4.08 28.80 -15.20
N ALA A 494 4.02 29.50 -14.06
CA ALA A 494 3.60 28.93 -12.78
C ALA A 494 2.16 28.40 -12.83
N GLU A 495 1.24 29.16 -13.42
CA GLU A 495 -0.15 28.72 -13.64
C GLU A 495 -0.20 27.39 -14.40
N GLN A 496 0.56 27.31 -15.52
CA GLN A 496 0.59 26.08 -16.30
C GLN A 496 1.05 24.88 -15.47
N VAL A 497 2.12 25.01 -14.71
CA VAL A 497 2.67 23.95 -13.86
C VAL A 497 1.68 23.54 -12.76
N TYR A 498 0.98 24.49 -12.14
CA TYR A 498 -0.04 24.16 -11.14
C TYR A 498 -1.25 23.45 -11.76
N ARG A 499 -1.68 23.85 -12.95
CA ARG A 499 -2.77 23.14 -13.65
C ARG A 499 -2.36 21.72 -14.04
N GLU A 500 -1.10 21.51 -14.46
CA GLU A 500 -0.55 20.17 -14.72
C GLU A 500 -0.51 19.31 -13.44
N ASP A 501 -0.14 19.88 -12.29
CA ASP A 501 -0.17 19.17 -11.02
C ASP A 501 -1.60 18.75 -10.61
N LEU A 502 -2.59 19.61 -10.84
CA LEU A 502 -4.00 19.31 -10.54
C LEU A 502 -4.60 18.21 -11.43
N LEU A 503 -4.00 17.89 -12.59
CA LEU A 503 -4.38 16.71 -13.36
C LEU A 503 -3.93 15.41 -12.67
N VAL A 504 -2.81 15.46 -11.95
CA VAL A 504 -2.23 14.31 -11.23
C VAL A 504 -2.74 14.23 -9.78
N HIS A 505 -2.93 15.39 -9.16
CA HIS A 505 -3.36 15.56 -7.77
C HIS A 505 -4.60 16.46 -7.72
N PRO A 506 -5.78 16.00 -8.18
CA PRO A 506 -6.98 16.82 -8.19
C PRO A 506 -7.29 17.39 -6.81
N GLN A 507 -7.78 18.63 -6.74
CA GLN A 507 -8.18 19.28 -5.48
C GLN A 507 -7.07 19.43 -4.42
N ASN A 508 -5.79 19.31 -4.78
CA ASN A 508 -4.69 19.50 -3.85
C ASN A 508 -4.61 20.96 -3.38
N GLY A 509 -4.87 21.20 -2.09
CA GLY A 509 -4.93 22.55 -1.52
C GLY A 509 -3.64 23.36 -1.67
N TRP A 510 -2.46 22.75 -1.57
CA TRP A 510 -1.18 23.40 -1.79
C TRP A 510 -1.07 23.95 -3.21
N THR A 511 -1.44 23.15 -4.19
CA THR A 511 -1.39 23.52 -5.62
C THR A 511 -2.45 24.57 -5.95
N LEU A 512 -3.67 24.43 -5.41
CA LEU A 512 -4.73 25.41 -5.59
C LEU A 512 -4.35 26.77 -5.04
N TYR A 513 -3.68 26.83 -3.88
CA TYR A 513 -3.16 28.09 -3.33
C TYR A 513 -2.16 28.77 -4.26
N GLY A 514 -1.19 28.01 -4.78
CA GLY A 514 -0.22 28.51 -5.75
C GLY A 514 -0.86 28.98 -7.06
N LEU A 515 -1.89 28.25 -7.51
CA LEU A 515 -2.67 28.65 -8.70
C LEU A 515 -3.40 29.98 -8.47
N VAL A 516 -4.03 30.17 -7.30
CA VAL A 516 -4.67 31.44 -6.95
C VAL A 516 -3.65 32.58 -7.03
N GLN A 517 -2.50 32.45 -6.37
CA GLN A 517 -1.44 33.47 -6.42
C GLN A 517 -1.00 33.79 -7.86
N SER A 518 -0.84 32.76 -8.69
CA SER A 518 -0.40 32.98 -10.08
C SER A 518 -1.44 33.71 -10.93
N LEU A 519 -2.73 33.44 -10.72
CA LEU A 519 -3.83 34.09 -11.42
C LEU A 519 -4.04 35.54 -10.96
N GLU A 520 -3.93 35.81 -9.66
CA GLU A 520 -4.01 37.16 -9.10
C GLU A 520 -2.93 38.08 -9.64
N ILE A 521 -1.65 37.61 -9.69
CA ILE A 521 -0.52 38.37 -10.22
C ILE A 521 -0.75 38.70 -11.72
N GLN A 522 -1.41 37.84 -12.47
CA GLN A 522 -1.75 38.05 -13.87
C GLN A 522 -2.99 38.95 -14.09
N GLY A 523 -3.70 39.32 -13.03
CA GLY A 523 -4.96 40.06 -13.13
C GLY A 523 -6.15 39.24 -13.66
N LYS A 524 -6.09 37.91 -13.63
CA LYS A 524 -7.14 36.99 -14.06
C LYS A 524 -8.20 36.79 -12.94
N ALA A 525 -8.89 37.87 -12.57
CA ALA A 525 -9.71 37.95 -11.38
C ALA A 525 -10.82 36.88 -11.32
N GLU A 526 -11.50 36.58 -12.42
CA GLU A 526 -12.59 35.59 -12.43
C GLU A 526 -12.07 34.17 -12.25
N GLU A 527 -10.95 33.81 -12.89
CA GLU A 527 -10.33 32.51 -12.72
C GLU A 527 -9.74 32.35 -11.31
N ALA A 528 -9.11 33.41 -10.78
CA ALA A 528 -8.61 33.41 -9.40
C ALA A 528 -9.74 33.18 -8.38
N LYS A 529 -10.91 33.78 -8.60
CA LYS A 529 -12.07 33.57 -7.73
C LYS A 529 -12.55 32.12 -7.75
N VAL A 530 -12.57 31.46 -8.91
CA VAL A 530 -12.94 30.04 -9.01
C VAL A 530 -11.91 29.18 -8.26
N ALA A 531 -10.62 29.36 -8.55
CA ALA A 531 -9.55 28.63 -7.89
C ALA A 531 -9.54 28.86 -6.34
N GLN A 532 -9.88 30.10 -5.90
CA GLN A 532 -10.01 30.42 -4.47
C GLN A 532 -11.19 29.69 -3.82
N GLN A 533 -12.28 29.47 -4.52
CA GLN A 533 -13.41 28.67 -4.01
C GLN A 533 -13.02 27.20 -3.84
N GLU A 534 -12.35 26.63 -4.84
CA GLU A 534 -11.83 25.26 -4.78
C GLU A 534 -10.82 25.11 -3.64
N PHE A 535 -9.88 26.06 -3.50
CA PHE A 535 -8.94 26.08 -2.39
C PHE A 535 -9.67 26.12 -1.05
N THR A 536 -10.64 27.00 -0.88
CA THR A 536 -11.39 27.16 0.38
C THR A 536 -12.09 25.86 0.78
N GLN A 537 -12.64 25.12 -0.21
CA GLN A 537 -13.25 23.82 0.04
C GLN A 537 -12.23 22.76 0.42
N SER A 538 -11.12 22.67 -0.33
CA SER A 538 -10.05 21.71 -0.08
C SER A 538 -9.36 21.94 1.27
N TRP A 539 -9.27 23.19 1.72
CA TRP A 539 -8.55 23.62 2.93
C TRP A 539 -9.48 23.91 4.13
N ALA A 540 -10.74 23.52 4.05
CA ALA A 540 -11.77 23.89 5.06
C ALA A 540 -11.48 23.36 6.47
N ASP A 541 -10.81 22.20 6.58
CA ASP A 541 -10.47 21.56 7.86
C ASP A 541 -8.99 21.73 8.23
N SER A 542 -8.24 22.53 7.47
CA SER A 542 -6.81 22.75 7.71
C SER A 542 -6.55 23.47 9.02
N ASP A 543 -5.53 23.05 9.73
CA ASP A 543 -4.95 23.74 10.88
C ASP A 543 -3.71 24.59 10.50
N VAL A 544 -3.46 24.76 9.18
CA VAL A 544 -2.28 25.44 8.62
C VAL A 544 -2.69 26.61 7.73
N THR A 545 -2.04 27.76 7.92
CA THR A 545 -2.14 28.91 7.02
C THR A 545 -0.99 28.86 6.02
N LEU A 546 -1.32 28.80 4.71
CA LEU A 546 -0.32 28.81 3.64
C LEU A 546 0.17 30.22 3.32
N THR A 547 1.47 30.32 3.01
CA THR A 547 2.11 31.51 2.46
C THR A 547 2.58 31.29 1.01
N GLY A 548 2.55 30.06 0.55
CA GLY A 548 2.91 29.62 -0.80
C GLY A 548 2.48 28.18 -1.00
N SER A 549 2.75 27.61 -2.18
CA SER A 549 2.52 26.18 -2.48
C SER A 549 3.53 25.25 -1.77
N ARG A 550 4.46 25.83 -1.01
CA ARG A 550 5.42 25.18 -0.13
C ARG A 550 5.86 26.14 1.00
N PHE A 551 6.39 25.61 2.09
CA PHE A 551 7.07 26.41 3.14
C PHE A 551 8.54 26.66 2.85
#